data_bd28352bcf97231ed5d8413266a93784
#
_entry.id   bd28352bcf97231ed5d8413266a93784
#
_cell.length_a   1.000
_cell.length_b   1.000
_cell.length_c   1.000
_cell.angle_alpha   90.00
_cell.angle_beta   90.00
_cell.angle_gamma   90.00
#
_symmetry.space_group_name_H-M   'P 1'
#
loop_
_entity.id
_entity.type
_entity.pdbx_description
1 polymer ?
#
loop_
_entity_poly.entity_id
_entity_poly.type
_entity_poly.pdbx_seq_one_letter_code
_entity_poly.pdbx_strand_id
1 'polypeptide(L)'
;MNNIDIFDLIQNKKIDEINAFIQDPNNKIWECKQENNLNVLHRACFLNYDEIIITIINDTKARLTSNKQLFEDFINEVEETEGFTPLHYSSFRGNIKICSLLIENGANMNKLTIHNYNMIHMAAKGNQPGTIVYFKEKYLQKIDALDDKGCTPLHLAVQFGSENAVVFLLTFGANVNYKDNNGLTPLHYAVKFNKLKIAKKLIQRGANKDLREYDKNITPVEMAREKNYLDFLEVFRKKNIFEILFLRPNIGKKKYKKINFFAFLVIYFFIFFTNYSIILPNVNKNFINYIYIIFFIIIIGLFFLLHFVDPGRVKTKRYLSFIDIIEREEDINHFCPQCKVKITNVHTKHCLICDDCFEEFDHHCFWVDNCIGKNNFGLFFTFLFLMNLNTIFTIVLAILSKINILLFS
;
A
#
# COMPACT_ATOMS: atom_id res chain seq x y z
N MET A 1 -32.09 28.46 34.59
CA MET A 1 -31.96 27.30 33.69
C MET A 1 -30.49 27.21 33.34
N ASN A 2 -29.81 26.10 33.68
CA ASN A 2 -28.41 25.92 33.32
C ASN A 2 -28.31 25.98 31.80
N ASN A 3 -27.48 26.89 31.26
CA ASN A 3 -27.19 26.93 29.83
C ASN A 3 -26.50 25.59 29.47
N ILE A 4 -27.30 24.64 29.02
CA ILE A 4 -26.77 23.34 28.55
C ILE A 4 -26.04 23.61 27.23
N ASP A 5 -24.73 23.49 27.24
CA ASP A 5 -23.95 23.60 26.03
C ASP A 5 -24.07 22.30 25.22
N ILE A 6 -24.74 22.38 24.07
CA ILE A 6 -24.94 21.25 23.17
C ILE A 6 -23.58 20.64 22.69
N PHE A 7 -22.52 21.43 22.60
CA PHE A 7 -21.20 20.95 22.23
C PHE A 7 -20.57 20.08 23.33
N ASP A 8 -20.79 20.39 24.60
CA ASP A 8 -20.38 19.54 25.72
C ASP A 8 -21.14 18.23 25.74
N LEU A 9 -22.44 18.25 25.43
CA LEU A 9 -23.25 17.04 25.31
C LEU A 9 -22.73 16.13 24.17
N ILE A 10 -22.43 16.72 23.01
CA ILE A 10 -21.86 15.99 21.86
C ILE A 10 -20.48 15.47 22.22
N GLN A 11 -19.62 16.27 22.86
CA GLN A 11 -18.27 15.86 23.26
C GLN A 11 -18.31 14.66 24.20
N ASN A 12 -19.25 14.61 25.12
CA ASN A 12 -19.42 13.56 26.12
C ASN A 12 -20.33 12.41 25.65
N LYS A 13 -20.81 12.44 24.40
CA LYS A 13 -21.71 11.45 23.80
C LYS A 13 -22.99 11.18 24.62
N LYS A 14 -23.59 12.21 25.18
CA LYS A 14 -24.81 12.13 26.00
C LYS A 14 -26.05 12.09 25.09
N ILE A 15 -26.32 10.96 24.47
CA ILE A 15 -27.31 10.81 23.40
C ILE A 15 -28.71 11.22 23.86
N ASP A 16 -29.16 10.83 25.06
CA ASP A 16 -30.50 11.11 25.54
C ASP A 16 -30.69 12.63 25.81
N GLU A 17 -29.68 13.29 26.40
CA GLU A 17 -29.70 14.75 26.63
C GLU A 17 -29.64 15.52 25.29
N ILE A 18 -28.87 15.03 24.30
CA ILE A 18 -28.83 15.61 22.96
C ILE A 18 -30.19 15.50 22.28
N ASN A 19 -30.82 14.33 22.32
CA ASN A 19 -32.15 14.12 21.75
C ASN A 19 -33.20 15.03 22.42
N ALA A 20 -33.17 15.15 23.74
CA ALA A 20 -34.05 16.05 24.47
C ALA A 20 -33.83 17.53 24.04
N PHE A 21 -32.58 17.96 23.89
CA PHE A 21 -32.24 19.29 23.40
C PHE A 21 -32.74 19.54 21.99
N ILE A 22 -32.55 18.56 21.07
CA ILE A 22 -33.00 18.63 19.66
C ILE A 22 -34.54 18.67 19.58
N GLN A 23 -35.26 17.90 20.41
CA GLN A 23 -36.72 17.83 20.40
C GLN A 23 -37.42 19.09 20.94
N ASP A 24 -36.73 19.92 21.71
CA ASP A 24 -37.29 21.19 22.19
C ASP A 24 -37.47 22.16 21.01
N PRO A 25 -38.73 22.60 20.71
CA PRO A 25 -39.02 23.51 19.59
C PRO A 25 -38.31 24.87 19.69
N ASN A 26 -37.93 25.29 20.89
CA ASN A 26 -37.25 26.58 21.13
C ASN A 26 -35.75 26.50 20.77
N ASN A 27 -35.17 25.32 20.73
CA ASN A 27 -33.77 25.15 20.41
C ASN A 27 -33.58 25.06 18.90
N LYS A 28 -32.93 26.05 18.33
CA LYS A 28 -32.60 26.11 16.93
C LYS A 28 -31.17 25.58 16.73
N ILE A 29 -31.03 24.28 16.57
CA ILE A 29 -29.74 23.60 16.52
C ILE A 29 -28.82 24.10 15.37
N TRP A 30 -29.39 24.58 14.27
CA TRP A 30 -28.68 25.19 13.16
C TRP A 30 -28.10 26.56 13.43
N GLU A 31 -28.54 27.22 14.50
CA GLU A 31 -27.99 28.50 14.99
C GLU A 31 -26.89 28.29 16.05
N CYS A 32 -26.76 27.06 16.60
CA CYS A 32 -25.76 26.75 17.61
C CYS A 32 -24.38 26.67 16.99
N LYS A 33 -23.50 27.59 17.38
CA LYS A 33 -22.12 27.68 16.89
C LYS A 33 -21.18 27.99 18.05
N GLN A 34 -19.99 27.41 17.96
CA GLN A 34 -18.85 27.81 18.79
C GLN A 34 -18.10 28.97 18.10
N GLU A 35 -17.10 29.49 18.81
CA GLU A 35 -16.10 30.37 18.20
C GLU A 35 -15.59 29.78 16.86
N ASN A 36 -15.28 30.63 15.92
CA ASN A 36 -14.82 30.24 14.57
C ASN A 36 -15.89 29.61 13.65
N ASN A 37 -17.18 29.90 13.88
CA ASN A 37 -18.28 29.34 13.05
C ASN A 37 -18.41 27.83 13.05
N LEU A 38 -17.83 27.15 14.01
CA LEU A 38 -17.93 25.68 14.10
C LEU A 38 -19.32 25.31 14.61
N ASN A 39 -20.19 24.78 13.73
CA ASN A 39 -21.52 24.35 14.10
C ASN A 39 -21.55 22.93 14.70
N VAL A 40 -22.68 22.53 15.23
CA VAL A 40 -22.88 21.22 15.88
C VAL A 40 -22.59 20.04 14.92
N LEU A 41 -22.89 20.21 13.61
CA LEU A 41 -22.66 19.18 12.61
C LEU A 41 -21.16 18.96 12.34
N HIS A 42 -20.36 20.02 12.31
CA HIS A 42 -18.90 19.91 12.25
C HIS A 42 -18.35 19.07 13.41
N ARG A 43 -18.82 19.40 14.65
CA ARG A 43 -18.36 18.70 15.85
C ARG A 43 -18.74 17.23 15.83
N ALA A 44 -19.97 16.91 15.49
CA ALA A 44 -20.44 15.52 15.38
C ALA A 44 -19.68 14.74 14.31
N CYS A 45 -19.43 15.33 13.13
CA CYS A 45 -18.64 14.71 12.04
C CYS A 45 -17.18 14.51 12.47
N PHE A 46 -16.57 15.48 13.16
CA PHE A 46 -15.21 15.34 13.68
C PHE A 46 -15.09 14.20 14.70
N LEU A 47 -16.08 14.04 15.59
CA LEU A 47 -16.12 12.96 16.57
C LEU A 47 -16.59 11.63 16.00
N ASN A 48 -17.15 11.64 14.78
CA ASN A 48 -17.62 10.46 14.06
C ASN A 48 -18.78 9.73 14.78
N TYR A 49 -19.79 10.47 15.23
CA TYR A 49 -20.96 9.95 15.94
C TYR A 49 -22.18 9.85 15.02
N ASP A 50 -22.32 8.71 14.33
CA ASP A 50 -23.30 8.50 13.26
C ASP A 50 -24.74 8.82 13.71
N GLU A 51 -25.18 8.27 14.85
CA GLU A 51 -26.53 8.49 15.35
C GLU A 51 -26.85 9.99 15.59
N ILE A 52 -25.91 10.71 16.20
CA ILE A 52 -26.04 12.13 16.46
C ILE A 52 -26.12 12.92 15.16
N ILE A 53 -25.24 12.59 14.18
CA ILE A 53 -25.21 13.24 12.87
C ILE A 53 -26.55 13.04 12.14
N ILE A 54 -27.05 11.81 12.10
CA ILE A 54 -28.30 11.43 11.47
C ILE A 54 -29.48 12.19 12.12
N THR A 55 -29.52 12.25 13.46
CA THR A 55 -30.57 12.95 14.22
C THR A 55 -30.54 14.44 13.90
N ILE A 56 -29.36 15.09 13.95
CA ILE A 56 -29.18 16.51 13.63
C ILE A 56 -29.69 16.83 12.21
N ILE A 57 -29.27 16.05 11.22
CA ILE A 57 -29.66 16.28 9.81
C ILE A 57 -31.18 16.11 9.64
N ASN A 58 -31.76 15.06 10.18
CA ASN A 58 -33.19 14.77 10.04
C ASN A 58 -34.05 15.81 10.71
N ASP A 59 -33.75 16.22 11.96
CA ASP A 59 -34.49 17.25 12.69
C ASP A 59 -34.36 18.60 11.94
N THR A 60 -33.15 19.03 11.63
CA THR A 60 -32.92 20.30 10.92
C THR A 60 -33.67 20.34 9.59
N LYS A 61 -33.62 19.23 8.81
CA LYS A 61 -34.35 19.10 7.54
C LYS A 61 -35.87 19.20 7.73
N ALA A 62 -36.40 18.53 8.76
CA ALA A 62 -37.82 18.55 9.05
C ALA A 62 -38.31 19.96 9.48
N ARG A 63 -37.53 20.69 10.27
CA ARG A 63 -37.87 22.05 10.73
C ARG A 63 -37.66 23.12 9.67
N LEU A 64 -36.70 22.94 8.76
CA LEU A 64 -36.37 23.90 7.69
C LEU A 64 -37.01 23.55 6.33
N THR A 65 -38.10 22.79 6.33
CA THR A 65 -38.81 22.42 5.08
C THR A 65 -39.26 23.63 4.25
N SER A 66 -39.64 24.75 4.92
CA SER A 66 -40.03 26.02 4.29
C SER A 66 -38.84 26.90 3.89
N ASN A 67 -37.61 26.61 4.37
CA ASN A 67 -36.41 27.39 4.07
C ASN A 67 -35.24 26.48 3.71
N LYS A 68 -35.31 25.95 2.52
CA LYS A 68 -34.28 25.04 1.99
C LYS A 68 -32.90 25.67 1.93
N GLN A 69 -32.81 26.97 1.64
CA GLN A 69 -31.54 27.67 1.56
C GLN A 69 -30.81 27.64 2.93
N LEU A 70 -31.53 27.90 4.02
CA LEU A 70 -30.93 27.88 5.37
C LEU A 70 -30.45 26.48 5.75
N PHE A 71 -31.14 25.42 5.29
CA PHE A 71 -30.66 24.03 5.45
C PHE A 71 -29.40 23.75 4.65
N GLU A 72 -29.34 24.16 3.37
CA GLU A 72 -28.15 24.04 2.55
C GLU A 72 -26.97 24.83 3.11
N ASP A 73 -27.20 26.03 3.62
CA ASP A 73 -26.19 26.86 4.27
C ASP A 73 -25.63 26.16 5.53
N PHE A 74 -26.51 25.57 6.36
CA PHE A 74 -26.10 24.80 7.54
C PHE A 74 -25.24 23.57 7.20
N ILE A 75 -25.64 22.79 6.17
CA ILE A 75 -24.90 21.59 5.72
C ILE A 75 -23.53 21.97 5.12
N ASN A 76 -23.46 23.12 4.45
CA ASN A 76 -22.26 23.59 3.72
C ASN A 76 -21.48 24.67 4.48
N GLU A 77 -21.81 24.88 5.74
CA GLU A 77 -21.14 25.89 6.54
C GLU A 77 -19.64 25.61 6.60
N VAL A 78 -18.86 26.68 6.67
CA VAL A 78 -17.39 26.64 6.66
C VAL A 78 -16.93 27.19 8.01
N GLU A 79 -16.12 26.41 8.72
CA GLU A 79 -15.46 26.95 9.90
C GLU A 79 -14.32 27.90 9.50
N GLU A 80 -14.03 28.90 10.34
CA GLU A 80 -13.17 30.04 9.94
C GLU A 80 -11.68 29.72 9.98
N THR A 81 -11.23 28.70 10.71
CA THR A 81 -9.80 28.45 10.94
C THR A 81 -9.10 27.81 9.73
N GLU A 82 -9.67 26.74 9.22
CA GLU A 82 -9.10 25.93 8.12
C GLU A 82 -10.03 25.88 6.90
N GLY A 83 -11.25 26.38 7.04
CA GLY A 83 -12.24 26.36 5.98
C GLY A 83 -12.89 24.97 5.79
N PHE A 84 -12.92 24.14 6.83
CA PHE A 84 -13.54 22.82 6.72
C PHE A 84 -15.07 22.92 6.75
N THR A 85 -15.71 22.06 5.95
CA THR A 85 -17.15 21.77 6.04
C THR A 85 -17.35 20.46 6.81
N PRO A 86 -18.59 20.14 7.25
CA PRO A 86 -18.89 18.83 7.84
C PRO A 86 -18.45 17.66 6.93
N LEU A 87 -18.56 17.81 5.61
CA LEU A 87 -18.11 16.80 4.65
C LEU A 87 -16.58 16.59 4.65
N HIS A 88 -15.79 17.66 4.85
CA HIS A 88 -14.33 17.55 5.01
C HIS A 88 -13.97 16.72 6.25
N TYR A 89 -14.64 16.97 7.38
CA TYR A 89 -14.42 16.19 8.60
C TYR A 89 -14.80 14.72 8.43
N SER A 90 -15.96 14.43 7.82
CA SER A 90 -16.40 13.05 7.56
C SER A 90 -15.45 12.33 6.61
N SER A 91 -14.90 13.05 5.61
CA SER A 91 -13.90 12.50 4.70
C SER A 91 -12.57 12.17 5.40
N PHE A 92 -12.13 13.05 6.29
CA PHE A 92 -10.95 12.83 7.13
C PHE A 92 -11.13 11.64 8.08
N ARG A 93 -12.32 11.45 8.64
CA ARG A 93 -12.64 10.32 9.53
C ARG A 93 -12.90 9.02 8.79
N GLY A 94 -13.14 9.07 7.48
CA GLY A 94 -13.36 7.89 6.68
C GLY A 94 -14.78 7.36 6.68
N ASN A 95 -15.74 8.15 7.18
CA ASN A 95 -17.13 7.75 7.31
C ASN A 95 -17.89 7.91 6.00
N ILE A 96 -17.83 6.91 5.14
CA ILE A 96 -18.45 6.93 3.82
C ILE A 96 -19.96 7.04 3.92
N LYS A 97 -20.58 6.40 4.93
CA LYS A 97 -22.03 6.46 5.19
C LYS A 97 -22.50 7.90 5.45
N ILE A 98 -21.77 8.60 6.31
CA ILE A 98 -22.06 9.99 6.60
C ILE A 98 -21.71 10.90 5.41
N CYS A 99 -20.61 10.64 4.69
CA CYS A 99 -20.32 11.35 3.45
C CYS A 99 -21.47 11.24 2.44
N SER A 100 -22.01 10.03 2.23
CA SER A 100 -23.16 9.79 1.36
C SER A 100 -24.39 10.57 1.82
N LEU A 101 -24.70 10.46 3.11
CA LEU A 101 -25.84 11.16 3.72
C LEU A 101 -25.75 12.69 3.57
N LEU A 102 -24.58 13.27 3.82
CA LEU A 102 -24.35 14.71 3.65
C LEU A 102 -24.54 15.14 2.20
N ILE A 103 -23.98 14.39 1.23
CA ILE A 103 -24.10 14.68 -0.20
C ILE A 103 -25.56 14.55 -0.68
N GLU A 104 -26.29 13.54 -0.24
CA GLU A 104 -27.72 13.36 -0.53
C GLU A 104 -28.59 14.50 0.04
N ASN A 105 -28.11 15.17 1.08
CA ASN A 105 -28.75 16.34 1.68
C ASN A 105 -28.17 17.69 1.21
N GLY A 106 -27.41 17.70 0.12
CA GLY A 106 -26.97 18.93 -0.54
C GLY A 106 -25.57 19.41 -0.16
N ALA A 107 -24.75 18.58 0.50
CA ALA A 107 -23.36 18.94 0.74
C ALA A 107 -22.57 19.08 -0.56
N ASN A 108 -21.89 20.21 -0.73
CA ASN A 108 -21.11 20.51 -1.91
C ASN A 108 -19.72 19.83 -1.86
N MET A 109 -19.57 18.74 -2.60
CA MET A 109 -18.32 17.98 -2.65
C MET A 109 -17.16 18.70 -3.39
N ASN A 110 -17.43 19.80 -4.07
CA ASN A 110 -16.43 20.61 -4.77
C ASN A 110 -15.91 21.78 -3.94
N LYS A 111 -16.46 21.97 -2.72
CA LYS A 111 -15.97 23.01 -1.82
C LYS A 111 -14.56 22.69 -1.36
N LEU A 112 -13.68 23.67 -1.43
CA LEU A 112 -12.29 23.55 -1.00
C LEU A 112 -12.09 24.27 0.32
N THR A 113 -11.14 23.82 1.10
CA THR A 113 -10.67 24.51 2.32
C THR A 113 -9.85 25.74 1.95
N ILE A 114 -9.43 26.56 2.93
CA ILE A 114 -8.52 27.70 2.71
C ILE A 114 -7.17 27.28 2.10
N HIS A 115 -6.76 26.03 2.33
CA HIS A 115 -5.56 25.43 1.72
C HIS A 115 -5.84 24.69 0.42
N ASN A 116 -7.00 24.88 -0.19
CA ASN A 116 -7.43 24.17 -1.39
C ASN A 116 -7.52 22.62 -1.24
N TYR A 117 -7.68 22.11 -0.02
CA TYR A 117 -7.92 20.67 0.16
C TYR A 117 -9.32 20.30 -0.33
N ASN A 118 -9.40 19.27 -1.15
CA ASN A 118 -10.64 18.58 -1.49
C ASN A 118 -10.84 17.33 -0.61
N MET A 119 -11.92 16.59 -0.83
CA MET A 119 -12.26 15.39 -0.07
C MET A 119 -11.17 14.31 -0.13
N ILE A 120 -10.47 14.14 -1.27
CA ILE A 120 -9.38 13.15 -1.40
C ILE A 120 -8.16 13.59 -0.58
N HIS A 121 -7.84 14.88 -0.52
CA HIS A 121 -6.77 15.40 0.37
C HIS A 121 -7.09 15.06 1.84
N MET A 122 -8.32 15.30 2.27
CA MET A 122 -8.75 15.02 3.64
C MET A 122 -8.69 13.53 3.96
N ALA A 123 -9.19 12.69 3.06
CA ALA A 123 -9.12 11.24 3.20
C ALA A 123 -7.66 10.73 3.21
N ALA A 124 -6.77 11.32 2.41
CA ALA A 124 -5.34 10.99 2.40
C ALA A 124 -4.66 11.36 3.72
N LYS A 125 -4.94 12.55 4.25
CA LYS A 125 -4.46 13.02 5.56
C LYS A 125 -4.95 12.10 6.69
N GLY A 126 -6.21 11.64 6.65
CA GLY A 126 -6.84 10.77 7.64
C GLY A 126 -6.49 9.28 7.49
N ASN A 127 -5.67 8.88 6.51
CA ASN A 127 -5.38 7.47 6.18
C ASN A 127 -6.64 6.64 5.85
N GLN A 128 -7.57 7.21 5.07
CA GLN A 128 -8.89 6.64 4.78
C GLN A 128 -9.00 6.15 3.32
N PRO A 129 -8.47 4.97 2.98
CA PRO A 129 -8.46 4.48 1.60
C PRO A 129 -9.86 4.28 1.02
N GLY A 130 -10.84 3.86 1.86
CA GLY A 130 -12.23 3.69 1.42
C GLY A 130 -12.83 4.98 0.90
N THR A 131 -12.59 6.09 1.60
CA THR A 131 -13.08 7.42 1.20
C THR A 131 -12.38 7.94 -0.06
N ILE A 132 -11.06 7.66 -0.21
CA ILE A 132 -10.33 7.98 -1.46
C ILE A 132 -11.00 7.29 -2.64
N VAL A 133 -11.27 6.00 -2.51
CA VAL A 133 -11.94 5.20 -3.54
C VAL A 133 -13.33 5.72 -3.83
N TYR A 134 -14.11 5.99 -2.78
CA TYR A 134 -15.47 6.50 -2.89
C TYR A 134 -15.54 7.78 -3.72
N PHE A 135 -14.73 8.78 -3.40
CA PHE A 135 -14.71 10.03 -4.16
C PHE A 135 -14.09 9.87 -5.56
N LYS A 136 -13.12 8.97 -5.73
CA LYS A 136 -12.48 8.73 -7.02
C LYS A 136 -13.37 7.95 -7.99
N GLU A 137 -13.99 6.84 -7.57
CA GLU A 137 -14.78 5.98 -8.45
C GLU A 137 -16.22 6.49 -8.64
N LYS A 138 -16.88 6.95 -7.56
CA LYS A 138 -18.27 7.39 -7.62
C LYS A 138 -18.44 8.81 -8.14
N TYR A 139 -17.55 9.73 -7.75
CA TYR A 139 -17.64 11.15 -8.11
C TYR A 139 -16.55 11.64 -9.05
N LEU A 140 -15.70 10.75 -9.54
CA LEU A 140 -14.65 11.02 -10.53
C LEU A 140 -13.70 12.17 -10.14
N GLN A 141 -13.50 12.43 -8.84
CA GLN A 141 -12.58 13.45 -8.39
C GLN A 141 -11.14 13.15 -8.84
N LYS A 142 -10.38 14.23 -9.10
CA LYS A 142 -8.98 14.12 -9.55
C LYS A 142 -8.10 13.58 -8.41
N ILE A 143 -7.36 12.50 -8.71
CA ILE A 143 -6.45 11.86 -7.75
C ILE A 143 -5.22 12.73 -7.44
N ASP A 144 -4.78 13.54 -8.39
CA ASP A 144 -3.65 14.46 -8.28
C ASP A 144 -4.17 15.92 -8.26
N ALA A 145 -5.26 16.21 -7.54
CA ALA A 145 -5.69 17.57 -7.27
C ALA A 145 -4.58 18.29 -6.47
N LEU A 146 -4.46 19.61 -6.66
CA LEU A 146 -3.40 20.40 -6.03
C LEU A 146 -3.97 21.28 -4.91
N ASP A 147 -3.24 21.33 -3.81
CA ASP A 147 -3.46 22.32 -2.75
C ASP A 147 -2.78 23.67 -3.08
N ASP A 148 -2.85 24.62 -2.17
CA ASP A 148 -2.23 25.96 -2.28
C ASP A 148 -0.70 25.90 -2.42
N LYS A 149 -0.05 24.84 -1.93
CA LYS A 149 1.39 24.58 -2.01
C LYS A 149 1.78 23.72 -3.21
N GLY A 150 0.85 23.37 -4.08
CA GLY A 150 1.07 22.44 -5.19
C GLY A 150 1.22 20.98 -4.76
N CYS A 151 0.86 20.66 -3.50
CA CYS A 151 0.90 19.29 -3.00
C CYS A 151 -0.30 18.50 -3.50
N THR A 152 -0.08 17.25 -3.89
CA THR A 152 -1.14 16.30 -4.20
C THR A 152 -1.58 15.56 -2.93
N PRO A 153 -2.72 14.85 -2.93
CA PRO A 153 -3.11 13.97 -1.83
C PRO A 153 -2.02 12.96 -1.45
N LEU A 154 -1.20 12.53 -2.41
CA LEU A 154 -0.07 11.64 -2.15
C LEU A 154 1.02 12.31 -1.27
N HIS A 155 1.32 13.60 -1.49
CA HIS A 155 2.24 14.35 -0.62
C HIS A 155 1.73 14.40 0.81
N LEU A 156 0.44 14.71 1.01
CA LEU A 156 -0.17 14.73 2.34
C LEU A 156 -0.17 13.34 2.98
N ALA A 157 -0.54 12.29 2.24
CA ALA A 157 -0.49 10.93 2.76
C ALA A 157 0.91 10.56 3.26
N VAL A 158 1.96 10.95 2.53
CA VAL A 158 3.35 10.71 2.93
C VAL A 158 3.70 11.54 4.16
N GLN A 159 3.37 12.83 4.18
CA GLN A 159 3.62 13.73 5.30
C GLN A 159 3.05 13.20 6.61
N PHE A 160 1.78 12.79 6.59
CA PHE A 160 1.08 12.28 7.77
C PHE A 160 1.38 10.80 8.09
N GLY A 161 2.10 10.09 7.21
CA GLY A 161 2.44 8.70 7.41
C GLY A 161 1.30 7.72 7.12
N SER A 162 0.36 8.12 6.29
CA SER A 162 -0.86 7.39 5.92
C SER A 162 -0.56 6.25 4.95
N GLU A 163 0.00 5.14 5.45
CA GLU A 163 0.52 4.04 4.62
C GLU A 163 -0.54 3.40 3.71
N ASN A 164 -1.77 3.20 4.20
CA ASN A 164 -2.84 2.62 3.40
C ASN A 164 -3.30 3.58 2.29
N ALA A 165 -3.46 4.86 2.63
CA ALA A 165 -3.78 5.90 1.64
C ALA A 165 -2.73 5.98 0.53
N VAL A 166 -1.42 5.94 0.87
CA VAL A 166 -0.33 5.91 -0.12
C VAL A 166 -0.49 4.74 -1.09
N VAL A 167 -0.76 3.53 -0.58
CA VAL A 167 -0.91 2.34 -1.43
C VAL A 167 -2.09 2.49 -2.39
N PHE A 168 -3.23 2.97 -1.91
CA PHE A 168 -4.42 3.15 -2.73
C PHE A 168 -4.25 4.28 -3.74
N LEU A 169 -3.73 5.44 -3.34
CA LEU A 169 -3.45 6.56 -4.25
C LEU A 169 -2.55 6.11 -5.42
N LEU A 170 -1.46 5.40 -5.13
CA LEU A 170 -0.57 4.86 -6.15
C LEU A 170 -1.24 3.80 -7.04
N THR A 171 -2.15 3.01 -6.50
CA THR A 171 -2.90 2.01 -7.27
C THR A 171 -3.90 2.67 -8.23
N PHE A 172 -4.51 3.78 -7.81
CA PHE A 172 -5.40 4.59 -8.64
C PHE A 172 -4.67 5.56 -9.58
N GLY A 173 -3.36 5.43 -9.71
CA GLY A 173 -2.56 6.12 -10.71
C GLY A 173 -2.08 7.50 -10.28
N ALA A 174 -2.03 7.82 -8.98
CA ALA A 174 -1.39 9.02 -8.51
C ALA A 174 0.07 9.10 -9.00
N ASN A 175 0.47 10.27 -9.47
CA ASN A 175 1.82 10.48 -9.99
C ASN A 175 2.84 10.47 -8.85
N VAL A 176 3.60 9.38 -8.76
CA VAL A 176 4.61 9.15 -7.72
C VAL A 176 5.75 10.19 -7.74
N ASN A 177 5.94 10.88 -8.87
CA ASN A 177 7.00 11.86 -9.08
C ASN A 177 6.49 13.30 -9.22
N TYR A 178 5.24 13.56 -8.82
CA TYR A 178 4.70 14.90 -8.86
C TYR A 178 5.55 15.84 -7.98
N LYS A 179 5.82 17.06 -8.46
CA LYS A 179 6.57 18.08 -7.72
C LYS A 179 5.62 19.14 -7.18
N ASP A 180 5.74 19.46 -5.90
CA ASP A 180 5.08 20.62 -5.31
C ASP A 180 5.69 21.95 -5.82
N ASN A 181 5.20 23.09 -5.34
CA ASN A 181 5.69 24.41 -5.73
C ASN A 181 7.18 24.64 -5.38
N ASN A 182 7.75 23.88 -4.46
CA ASN A 182 9.16 23.90 -4.09
C ASN A 182 9.99 22.85 -4.86
N GLY A 183 9.37 22.10 -5.76
CA GLY A 183 10.02 21.00 -6.49
C GLY A 183 10.19 19.72 -5.69
N LEU A 184 9.62 19.65 -4.48
CA LEU A 184 9.69 18.46 -3.65
C LEU A 184 8.74 17.38 -4.18
N THR A 185 9.23 16.16 -4.33
CA THR A 185 8.41 15.00 -4.69
C THR A 185 7.91 14.26 -3.43
N PRO A 186 6.93 13.35 -3.53
CA PRO A 186 6.54 12.50 -2.41
C PRO A 186 7.72 11.76 -1.76
N LEU A 187 8.77 11.42 -2.53
CA LEU A 187 9.97 10.79 -1.99
C LEU A 187 10.82 11.76 -1.14
N HIS A 188 10.92 13.04 -1.51
CA HIS A 188 11.51 14.09 -0.67
C HIS A 188 10.74 14.22 0.65
N TYR A 189 9.40 14.23 0.58
CA TYR A 189 8.54 14.26 1.77
C TYR A 189 8.78 13.04 2.68
N ALA A 190 8.94 11.84 2.11
CA ALA A 190 9.24 10.65 2.88
C ALA A 190 10.54 10.77 3.67
N VAL A 191 11.58 11.37 3.08
CA VAL A 191 12.85 11.68 3.77
C VAL A 191 12.67 12.80 4.79
N LYS A 192 12.01 13.91 4.39
CA LYS A 192 11.79 15.08 5.24
C LYS A 192 11.09 14.71 6.55
N PHE A 193 10.09 13.83 6.49
CA PHE A 193 9.26 13.40 7.62
C PHE A 193 9.64 12.00 8.19
N ASN A 194 10.80 11.47 7.80
CA ASN A 194 11.33 10.18 8.28
C ASN A 194 10.36 8.99 8.11
N LYS A 195 9.73 8.87 6.94
CA LYS A 195 8.75 7.81 6.63
C LYS A 195 9.39 6.69 5.80
N LEU A 196 10.31 5.92 6.40
CA LEU A 196 11.10 4.89 5.70
C LEU A 196 10.24 3.82 5.02
N LYS A 197 9.19 3.34 5.68
CA LYS A 197 8.29 2.33 5.10
C LYS A 197 7.60 2.84 3.84
N ILE A 198 7.16 4.11 3.86
CA ILE A 198 6.52 4.76 2.71
C ILE A 198 7.55 4.99 1.60
N ALA A 199 8.77 5.42 1.92
CA ALA A 199 9.83 5.57 0.92
C ALA A 199 10.09 4.26 0.16
N LYS A 200 10.14 3.12 0.86
CA LYS A 200 10.25 1.80 0.22
C LYS A 200 9.11 1.54 -0.76
N LYS A 201 7.86 1.84 -0.35
CA LYS A 201 6.67 1.68 -1.22
C LYS A 201 6.73 2.60 -2.45
N LEU A 202 7.11 3.87 -2.27
CA LEU A 202 7.26 4.84 -3.37
C LEU A 202 8.31 4.38 -4.39
N ILE A 203 9.48 3.92 -3.93
CA ILE A 203 10.54 3.40 -4.80
C ILE A 203 10.07 2.16 -5.56
N GLN A 204 9.35 1.24 -4.89
CA GLN A 204 8.75 0.07 -5.53
C GLN A 204 7.77 0.45 -6.64
N ARG A 205 7.12 1.61 -6.53
CA ARG A 205 6.17 2.14 -7.52
C ARG A 205 6.80 3.11 -8.53
N GLY A 206 8.13 3.19 -8.56
CA GLY A 206 8.87 3.93 -9.57
C GLY A 206 9.20 5.38 -9.19
N ALA A 207 9.21 5.71 -7.90
CA ALA A 207 9.70 7.01 -7.47
C ALA A 207 11.16 7.23 -7.92
N ASN A 208 11.40 8.34 -8.58
CA ASN A 208 12.72 8.71 -9.07
C ASN A 208 13.50 9.42 -7.94
N LYS A 209 14.58 8.78 -7.51
CA LYS A 209 15.45 9.28 -6.44
C LYS A 209 16.46 10.34 -6.90
N ASP A 210 16.54 10.59 -8.20
CA ASP A 210 17.49 11.52 -8.80
C ASP A 210 16.84 12.88 -9.13
N LEU A 211 15.53 13.06 -8.88
CA LEU A 211 14.85 14.34 -9.02
C LEU A 211 15.33 15.32 -7.95
N ARG A 212 15.50 16.58 -8.36
CA ARG A 212 15.99 17.67 -7.50
C ARG A 212 14.85 18.63 -7.16
N GLU A 213 14.83 19.08 -5.92
CA GLU A 213 13.97 20.18 -5.48
C GLU A 213 14.53 21.54 -5.95
N TYR A 214 13.76 22.63 -5.84
CA TYR A 214 14.12 23.89 -6.48
C TYR A 214 15.01 24.80 -5.63
N ASP A 215 14.92 24.74 -4.31
CA ASP A 215 15.61 25.67 -3.40
C ASP A 215 17.11 25.33 -3.29
N LYS A 216 17.43 24.18 -2.69
CA LYS A 216 18.82 23.75 -2.49
C LYS A 216 19.35 22.88 -3.63
N ASN A 217 18.52 22.57 -4.62
CA ASN A 217 18.84 21.71 -5.74
C ASN A 217 19.36 20.32 -5.32
N ILE A 218 18.84 19.79 -4.20
CA ILE A 218 19.22 18.48 -3.66
C ILE A 218 18.22 17.40 -4.04
N THR A 219 18.72 16.16 -4.13
CA THR A 219 17.93 14.96 -4.37
C THR A 219 17.44 14.37 -3.03
N PRO A 220 16.43 13.47 -3.03
CA PRO A 220 16.04 12.71 -1.82
C PRO A 220 17.22 11.98 -1.17
N VAL A 221 18.19 11.50 -1.98
CA VAL A 221 19.39 10.81 -1.50
C VAL A 221 20.32 11.78 -0.76
N GLU A 222 20.59 12.95 -1.35
CA GLU A 222 21.39 14.00 -0.73
C GLU A 222 20.74 14.52 0.55
N MET A 223 19.42 14.73 0.54
CA MET A 223 18.65 15.12 1.73
C MET A 223 18.76 14.06 2.86
N ALA A 224 18.71 12.77 2.53
CA ALA A 224 18.88 11.70 3.51
C ALA A 224 20.30 11.69 4.09
N ARG A 225 21.31 12.02 3.28
CA ARG A 225 22.71 12.14 3.71
C ARG A 225 22.91 13.33 4.66
N GLU A 226 22.36 14.51 4.31
CA GLU A 226 22.41 15.70 5.20
C GLU A 226 21.76 15.42 6.56
N LYS A 227 20.70 14.62 6.60
CA LYS A 227 20.02 14.24 7.83
C LYS A 227 20.63 13.03 8.56
N ASN A 228 21.69 12.43 8.02
CA ASN A 228 22.31 11.21 8.53
C ASN A 228 21.34 10.01 8.67
N TYR A 229 20.39 9.87 7.76
CA TYR A 229 19.43 8.77 7.76
C TYR A 229 20.02 7.53 7.05
N LEU A 230 20.80 6.73 7.77
CA LEU A 230 21.52 5.57 7.23
C LEU A 230 20.57 4.53 6.59
N ASP A 231 19.42 4.26 7.22
CA ASP A 231 18.42 3.32 6.71
C ASP A 231 17.88 3.74 5.33
N PHE A 232 17.69 5.05 5.11
CA PHE A 232 17.29 5.58 3.79
C PHE A 232 18.40 5.41 2.78
N LEU A 233 19.65 5.68 3.16
CA LEU A 233 20.80 5.52 2.26
C LEU A 233 20.96 4.07 1.82
N GLU A 234 20.72 3.11 2.72
CA GLU A 234 20.70 1.69 2.37
C GLU A 234 19.60 1.37 1.35
N VAL A 235 18.39 1.90 1.55
CA VAL A 235 17.26 1.73 0.60
C VAL A 235 17.54 2.39 -0.75
N PHE A 236 18.24 3.51 -0.78
CA PHE A 236 18.61 4.24 -1.99
C PHE A 236 19.83 3.67 -2.71
N ARG A 237 20.63 2.84 -2.06
CA ARG A 237 21.83 2.25 -2.65
C ARG A 237 21.49 1.54 -3.97
N LYS A 238 22.30 1.80 -4.99
CA LYS A 238 22.24 1.01 -6.23
C LYS A 238 22.71 -0.40 -5.90
N LYS A 239 21.89 -1.38 -6.18
CA LYS A 239 22.27 -2.79 -6.02
C LYS A 239 23.37 -3.15 -7.01
N ASN A 240 24.38 -3.90 -6.56
CA ASN A 240 25.42 -4.45 -7.42
C ASN A 240 24.81 -5.47 -8.38
N ILE A 241 25.51 -5.72 -9.51
CA ILE A 241 25.09 -6.73 -10.51
C ILE A 241 24.86 -8.09 -9.85
N PHE A 242 25.70 -8.45 -8.88
CA PHE A 242 25.56 -9.67 -8.10
C PHE A 242 24.26 -9.69 -7.29
N GLU A 243 23.93 -8.59 -6.60
CA GLU A 243 22.67 -8.44 -5.84
C GLU A 243 21.43 -8.44 -6.76
N ILE A 244 21.56 -7.90 -7.98
CA ILE A 244 20.49 -7.92 -8.98
C ILE A 244 20.26 -9.35 -9.50
N LEU A 245 21.33 -10.10 -9.75
CA LEU A 245 21.26 -11.46 -10.26
C LEU A 245 20.92 -12.49 -9.16
N PHE A 246 21.40 -12.30 -7.94
CA PHE A 246 21.36 -13.33 -6.89
C PHE A 246 20.47 -13.02 -5.70
N LEU A 247 20.15 -11.76 -5.38
CA LEU A 247 19.47 -11.43 -4.13
C LEU A 247 18.11 -10.74 -4.25
N ARG A 248 17.88 -9.81 -5.15
CA ARG A 248 16.56 -9.20 -5.47
C ARG A 248 16.66 -8.18 -6.61
N PRO A 249 16.10 -8.40 -7.79
CA PRO A 249 16.00 -7.36 -8.81
C PRO A 249 15.07 -6.23 -8.36
N ASN A 250 15.32 -5.02 -8.87
CA ASN A 250 14.43 -3.88 -8.68
C ASN A 250 13.05 -4.19 -9.28
N ILE A 251 12.03 -4.16 -8.43
CA ILE A 251 10.64 -4.31 -8.79
C ILE A 251 10.26 -3.13 -9.67
N GLY A 252 10.03 -3.37 -10.96
CA GLY A 252 9.57 -2.30 -11.88
C GLY A 252 9.75 -2.58 -13.36
N LYS A 253 10.48 -3.62 -13.75
CA LYS A 253 10.65 -3.93 -15.18
C LYS A 253 10.28 -5.37 -15.48
N LYS A 254 9.09 -5.59 -16.05
CA LYS A 254 8.63 -6.88 -16.63
C LYS A 254 9.65 -7.55 -17.57
N LYS A 255 10.67 -6.80 -17.99
CA LYS A 255 11.63 -7.20 -19.01
C LYS A 255 12.67 -8.24 -18.55
N TYR A 256 12.84 -8.48 -17.25
CA TYR A 256 13.88 -9.37 -16.71
C TYR A 256 13.39 -10.75 -16.23
N LYS A 257 12.07 -11.04 -16.39
CA LYS A 257 11.44 -12.27 -15.88
C LYS A 257 12.11 -13.58 -16.35
N LYS A 258 12.66 -13.63 -17.56
CA LYS A 258 13.20 -14.87 -18.14
C LYS A 258 14.72 -15.02 -18.05
N ILE A 259 15.44 -13.92 -17.80
CA ILE A 259 16.91 -13.93 -17.86
C ILE A 259 17.50 -14.80 -16.74
N ASN A 260 16.99 -14.66 -15.52
CA ASN A 260 17.51 -15.39 -14.36
C ASN A 260 17.20 -16.88 -14.41
N PHE A 261 16.02 -17.25 -14.93
CA PHE A 261 15.64 -18.64 -15.17
C PHE A 261 16.62 -19.33 -16.13
N PHE A 262 16.89 -18.72 -17.27
CA PHE A 262 17.86 -19.26 -18.24
C PHE A 262 19.30 -19.21 -17.70
N ALA A 263 19.67 -18.14 -16.98
CA ALA A 263 20.99 -18.04 -16.37
C ALA A 263 21.23 -19.16 -15.35
N PHE A 264 20.24 -19.49 -14.54
CA PHE A 264 20.33 -20.63 -13.61
C PHE A 264 20.57 -21.94 -14.36
N LEU A 265 19.79 -22.23 -15.41
CA LEU A 265 19.97 -23.44 -16.21
C LEU A 265 21.38 -23.51 -16.81
N VAL A 266 21.83 -22.42 -17.45
CA VAL A 266 23.17 -22.39 -18.06
C VAL A 266 24.26 -22.63 -17.02
N ILE A 267 24.22 -21.96 -15.86
CA ILE A 267 25.21 -22.13 -14.80
C ILE A 267 25.17 -23.57 -14.25
N TYR A 268 23.96 -24.08 -13.99
CA TYR A 268 23.80 -25.42 -13.43
C TYR A 268 24.27 -26.52 -14.38
N PHE A 269 23.94 -26.40 -15.68
CA PHE A 269 24.47 -27.30 -16.71
C PHE A 269 26.01 -27.20 -16.86
N PHE A 270 26.54 -25.97 -16.80
CA PHE A 270 28.00 -25.78 -16.85
C PHE A 270 28.70 -26.46 -15.67
N ILE A 271 28.18 -26.29 -14.44
CA ILE A 271 28.70 -26.98 -13.25
C ILE A 271 28.61 -28.51 -13.42
N PHE A 272 27.47 -29.00 -13.92
CA PHE A 272 27.30 -30.44 -14.18
C PHE A 272 28.34 -30.97 -15.15
N PHE A 273 28.52 -30.34 -16.31
CA PHE A 273 29.47 -30.79 -17.34
C PHE A 273 30.91 -30.69 -16.86
N THR A 274 31.30 -29.65 -16.15
CA THR A 274 32.67 -29.54 -15.61
C THR A 274 32.93 -30.62 -14.56
N ASN A 275 32.01 -30.92 -13.70
CA ASN A 275 32.14 -32.00 -12.71
C ASN A 275 32.19 -33.37 -13.40
N TYR A 276 31.32 -33.60 -14.40
CA TYR A 276 31.27 -34.84 -15.12
C TYR A 276 32.57 -35.10 -15.92
N SER A 277 33.15 -34.07 -16.53
CA SER A 277 34.34 -34.19 -17.39
C SER A 277 35.65 -34.17 -16.61
N ILE A 278 35.73 -33.48 -15.46
CA ILE A 278 36.98 -33.24 -14.77
C ILE A 278 37.12 -34.09 -13.49
N ILE A 279 36.03 -34.19 -12.70
CA ILE A 279 36.08 -34.80 -11.36
C ILE A 279 35.76 -36.29 -11.45
N LEU A 280 34.70 -36.68 -12.12
CA LEU A 280 34.23 -38.07 -12.15
C LEU A 280 35.20 -39.08 -12.79
N PRO A 281 35.91 -38.75 -13.88
CA PRO A 281 36.90 -39.71 -14.46
C PRO A 281 37.99 -40.13 -13.49
N ASN A 282 38.35 -39.26 -12.55
CA ASN A 282 39.40 -39.51 -11.56
C ASN A 282 38.93 -40.25 -10.29
N VAL A 283 37.62 -40.52 -10.14
CA VAL A 283 37.04 -41.22 -8.97
C VAL A 283 36.83 -42.70 -9.18
N ASN A 284 36.98 -43.21 -10.41
CA ASN A 284 37.02 -44.62 -10.85
C ASN A 284 35.95 -45.56 -10.23
N LYS A 285 34.72 -45.09 -10.04
CA LYS A 285 33.60 -45.92 -9.57
C LYS A 285 32.31 -45.58 -10.35
N ASN A 286 31.92 -46.44 -11.27
CA ASN A 286 30.69 -46.26 -12.10
C ASN A 286 29.44 -46.00 -11.28
N PHE A 287 29.31 -46.60 -10.11
CA PHE A 287 28.17 -46.38 -9.19
C PHE A 287 28.02 -44.92 -8.73
N ILE A 288 29.13 -44.21 -8.45
CA ILE A 288 29.13 -42.81 -8.05
C ILE A 288 28.64 -41.90 -9.20
N ASN A 289 29.06 -42.23 -10.43
CA ASN A 289 28.64 -41.53 -11.63
C ASN A 289 27.09 -41.59 -11.83
N TYR A 290 26.51 -42.78 -11.62
CA TYR A 290 25.05 -42.95 -11.68
C TYR A 290 24.32 -42.13 -10.60
N ILE A 291 24.78 -42.13 -9.35
CA ILE A 291 24.20 -41.32 -8.28
C ILE A 291 24.25 -39.84 -8.67
N TYR A 292 25.35 -39.32 -9.17
CA TYR A 292 25.51 -37.94 -9.58
C TYR A 292 24.51 -37.54 -10.69
N ILE A 293 24.37 -38.41 -11.71
CA ILE A 293 23.41 -38.19 -12.79
C ILE A 293 21.96 -38.20 -12.28
N ILE A 294 21.60 -39.10 -11.34
CA ILE A 294 20.27 -39.17 -10.74
C ILE A 294 19.98 -37.88 -9.96
N PHE A 295 20.93 -37.40 -9.14
CA PHE A 295 20.78 -36.16 -8.45
C PHE A 295 20.54 -34.98 -9.41
N PHE A 296 21.28 -34.92 -10.47
CA PHE A 296 21.11 -33.89 -11.50
C PHE A 296 19.72 -33.93 -12.12
N ILE A 297 19.23 -35.10 -12.50
CA ILE A 297 17.88 -35.26 -13.09
C ILE A 297 16.80 -34.87 -12.12
N ILE A 298 16.89 -35.27 -10.83
CA ILE A 298 15.91 -34.92 -9.81
C ILE A 298 15.88 -33.42 -9.57
N ILE A 299 17.03 -32.76 -9.45
CA ILE A 299 17.10 -31.32 -9.19
C ILE A 299 16.54 -30.52 -10.37
N ILE A 300 16.85 -30.90 -11.59
CA ILE A 300 16.29 -30.27 -12.80
C ILE A 300 14.77 -30.49 -12.86
N GLY A 301 14.32 -31.71 -12.57
CA GLY A 301 12.88 -32.00 -12.51
C GLY A 301 12.14 -31.16 -11.49
N LEU A 302 12.67 -31.01 -10.28
CA LEU A 302 12.12 -30.15 -9.23
C LEU A 302 12.16 -28.67 -9.62
N PHE A 303 13.20 -28.21 -10.29
CA PHE A 303 13.31 -26.84 -10.78
C PHE A 303 12.19 -26.51 -11.78
N PHE A 304 11.95 -27.38 -12.77
CA PHE A 304 10.85 -27.21 -13.71
C PHE A 304 9.49 -27.35 -13.02
N LEU A 305 9.34 -28.29 -12.11
CA LEU A 305 8.10 -28.46 -11.36
C LEU A 305 7.75 -27.20 -10.56
N LEU A 306 8.72 -26.58 -9.87
CA LEU A 306 8.54 -25.33 -9.15
C LEU A 306 8.14 -24.16 -10.06
N HIS A 307 8.61 -24.15 -11.31
CA HIS A 307 8.23 -23.13 -12.28
C HIS A 307 6.73 -23.19 -12.64
N PHE A 308 6.16 -24.38 -12.75
CA PHE A 308 4.79 -24.58 -13.24
C PHE A 308 3.74 -24.76 -12.15
N VAL A 309 4.14 -25.18 -10.95
CA VAL A 309 3.19 -25.41 -9.84
C VAL A 309 2.55 -24.11 -9.38
N ASP A 310 1.23 -24.11 -9.20
CA ASP A 310 0.49 -22.98 -8.63
C ASP A 310 0.96 -22.74 -7.17
N PRO A 311 1.52 -21.58 -6.85
CA PRO A 311 2.03 -21.28 -5.50
C PRO A 311 0.93 -21.06 -4.45
N GLY A 312 -0.34 -21.18 -4.80
CA GLY A 312 -1.49 -20.90 -3.93
C GLY A 312 -2.12 -19.55 -4.23
N ARG A 313 -2.51 -19.34 -5.49
CA ARG A 313 -3.24 -18.13 -5.89
C ARG A 313 -4.55 -18.04 -5.14
N VAL A 314 -4.86 -16.84 -4.68
CA VAL A 314 -6.16 -16.57 -4.06
C VAL A 314 -7.26 -16.68 -5.12
N LYS A 315 -8.12 -17.72 -4.99
CA LYS A 315 -9.21 -18.03 -5.94
C LYS A 315 -10.54 -17.36 -5.57
N THR A 316 -10.55 -16.44 -4.61
CA THR A 316 -11.77 -15.74 -4.22
C THR A 316 -12.33 -14.89 -5.36
N LYS A 317 -13.66 -14.66 -5.36
CA LYS A 317 -14.31 -13.80 -6.37
C LYS A 317 -13.61 -12.44 -6.41
N ARG A 318 -13.14 -12.05 -7.58
CA ARG A 318 -12.71 -10.67 -7.83
C ARG A 318 -13.95 -9.80 -7.84
N TYR A 319 -13.97 -8.78 -7.02
CA TYR A 319 -14.99 -7.75 -7.12
C TYR A 319 -14.74 -6.90 -8.36
N LEU A 320 -15.81 -6.54 -9.07
CA LEU A 320 -15.72 -5.73 -10.28
C LEU A 320 -15.29 -4.29 -9.95
N SER A 321 -15.79 -3.77 -8.81
CA SER A 321 -15.51 -2.42 -8.32
C SER A 321 -15.26 -2.42 -6.81
N PHE A 322 -14.52 -1.43 -6.33
CA PHE A 322 -14.43 -1.17 -4.89
C PHE A 322 -15.71 -0.56 -4.34
N ILE A 323 -16.53 0.07 -5.18
CA ILE A 323 -17.86 0.55 -4.79
C ILE A 323 -18.73 -0.61 -4.33
N ASP A 324 -18.68 -1.77 -5.01
CA ASP A 324 -19.42 -2.98 -4.61
C ASP A 324 -19.02 -3.46 -3.19
N ILE A 325 -17.75 -3.28 -2.81
CA ILE A 325 -17.24 -3.64 -1.49
C ILE A 325 -17.77 -2.66 -0.44
N ILE A 326 -17.74 -1.36 -0.76
CA ILE A 326 -18.22 -0.29 0.11
C ILE A 326 -19.74 -0.41 0.33
N GLU A 327 -20.52 -0.67 -0.73
CA GLU A 327 -21.97 -0.85 -0.64
C GLU A 327 -22.40 -2.07 0.18
N ARG A 328 -21.51 -3.06 0.32
CA ARG A 328 -21.70 -4.22 1.21
C ARG A 328 -21.23 -3.98 2.64
N GLU A 329 -20.84 -2.75 2.97
CA GLU A 329 -20.29 -2.38 4.29
C GLU A 329 -19.04 -3.20 4.70
N GLU A 330 -18.30 -3.77 3.72
CA GLU A 330 -17.06 -4.48 4.00
C GLU A 330 -15.88 -3.51 4.14
N ASP A 331 -15.01 -3.77 5.11
CA ASP A 331 -13.81 -2.94 5.30
C ASP A 331 -12.81 -3.14 4.14
N ILE A 332 -12.61 -2.10 3.36
CA ILE A 332 -11.74 -2.07 2.19
C ILE A 332 -10.27 -2.39 2.52
N ASN A 333 -9.85 -2.18 3.78
CA ASN A 333 -8.50 -2.51 4.23
C ASN A 333 -8.20 -4.02 4.19
N HIS A 334 -9.24 -4.85 4.19
CA HIS A 334 -9.12 -6.30 4.04
C HIS A 334 -9.04 -6.77 2.59
N PHE A 335 -8.93 -5.86 1.63
CA PHE A 335 -8.83 -6.20 0.22
C PHE A 335 -7.51 -5.77 -0.39
N CYS A 336 -7.03 -6.57 -1.34
CA CYS A 336 -5.88 -6.17 -2.14
C CYS A 336 -6.27 -4.98 -3.05
N PRO A 337 -5.58 -3.85 -2.99
CA PRO A 337 -5.90 -2.69 -3.82
C PRO A 337 -5.82 -2.94 -5.33
N GLN A 338 -4.99 -3.89 -5.76
CA GLN A 338 -4.76 -4.20 -7.17
C GLN A 338 -5.67 -5.32 -7.69
N CYS A 339 -5.74 -6.43 -6.94
CA CYS A 339 -6.50 -7.60 -7.36
C CYS A 339 -7.99 -7.53 -6.99
N LYS A 340 -8.38 -6.64 -6.07
CA LYS A 340 -9.73 -6.53 -5.51
C LYS A 340 -10.24 -7.86 -4.90
N VAL A 341 -9.31 -8.68 -4.41
CA VAL A 341 -9.63 -9.94 -3.72
C VAL A 341 -9.52 -9.75 -2.21
N LYS A 342 -10.41 -10.40 -1.46
CA LYS A 342 -10.40 -10.34 0.00
C LYS A 342 -9.17 -11.07 0.56
N ILE A 343 -8.44 -10.41 1.43
CA ILE A 343 -7.28 -10.97 2.14
C ILE A 343 -7.81 -11.66 3.39
N THR A 344 -7.91 -12.98 3.35
CA THR A 344 -8.48 -13.79 4.43
C THR A 344 -7.46 -14.18 5.48
N ASN A 345 -6.15 -14.06 5.17
CA ASN A 345 -5.06 -14.43 6.05
C ASN A 345 -4.00 -13.31 6.04
N VAL A 346 -3.41 -13.04 7.20
CA VAL A 346 -2.34 -12.04 7.40
C VAL A 346 -1.12 -12.32 6.50
N HIS A 347 -0.89 -13.59 6.15
CA HIS A 347 0.21 -14.02 5.29
C HIS A 347 -0.13 -13.97 3.79
N THR A 348 -1.36 -13.63 3.42
CA THR A 348 -1.74 -13.40 2.02
C THR A 348 -1.19 -12.06 1.55
N LYS A 349 -0.37 -12.06 0.50
CA LYS A 349 0.25 -10.85 -0.03
C LYS A 349 0.14 -10.78 -1.55
N HIS A 350 0.14 -9.56 -2.05
CA HIS A 350 0.20 -9.28 -3.49
C HIS A 350 1.66 -9.30 -3.97
N CYS A 351 1.90 -10.08 -5.02
CA CYS A 351 3.17 -10.08 -5.72
C CYS A 351 3.14 -9.05 -6.86
N LEU A 352 3.93 -7.99 -6.76
CA LEU A 352 4.02 -6.94 -7.78
C LEU A 352 4.61 -7.43 -9.13
N ILE A 353 5.25 -8.57 -9.16
CA ILE A 353 5.88 -9.14 -10.37
C ILE A 353 4.87 -10.00 -11.13
N CYS A 354 4.15 -10.86 -10.41
CA CYS A 354 3.12 -11.71 -10.99
C CYS A 354 1.79 -10.96 -11.19
N ASP A 355 1.62 -9.83 -10.50
CA ASP A 355 0.41 -9.04 -10.47
C ASP A 355 -0.79 -9.84 -9.95
N ASP A 356 -0.56 -10.65 -8.90
CA ASP A 356 -1.56 -11.53 -8.30
C ASP A 356 -1.33 -11.70 -6.79
N CYS A 357 -2.36 -12.18 -6.07
CA CYS A 357 -2.30 -12.45 -4.64
C CYS A 357 -2.09 -13.94 -4.37
N PHE A 358 -1.24 -14.24 -3.37
CA PHE A 358 -0.90 -15.61 -2.99
C PHE A 358 -1.08 -15.82 -1.50
N GLU A 359 -1.67 -16.97 -1.13
CA GLU A 359 -1.78 -17.42 0.26
C GLU A 359 -0.41 -17.82 0.80
N GLU A 360 -0.13 -17.47 2.07
CA GLU A 360 1.14 -17.75 2.74
C GLU A 360 2.34 -17.35 1.87
N PHE A 361 2.24 -16.16 1.24
CA PHE A 361 3.27 -15.66 0.34
C PHE A 361 4.58 -15.41 1.08
N ASP A 362 5.65 -16.10 0.65
CA ASP A 362 7.00 -15.89 1.14
C ASP A 362 7.74 -14.87 0.26
N HIS A 363 8.02 -15.23 -0.99
CA HIS A 363 8.68 -14.33 -1.93
C HIS A 363 8.39 -14.74 -3.39
N HIS A 364 8.72 -13.85 -4.33
CA HIS A 364 8.86 -14.21 -5.74
C HIS A 364 10.28 -14.71 -5.98
N CYS A 365 10.41 -15.99 -6.32
CA CYS A 365 11.71 -16.59 -6.60
C CYS A 365 12.10 -16.39 -8.07
N PHE A 366 13.06 -15.51 -8.30
CA PHE A 366 13.50 -15.16 -9.65
C PHE A 366 14.18 -16.31 -10.39
N TRP A 367 14.77 -17.26 -9.66
CA TRP A 367 15.43 -18.42 -10.25
C TRP A 367 14.44 -19.34 -10.93
N VAL A 368 13.36 -19.67 -10.27
CA VAL A 368 12.28 -20.51 -10.82
C VAL A 368 11.20 -19.69 -11.57
N ASP A 369 11.35 -18.36 -11.60
CA ASP A 369 10.37 -17.40 -12.16
C ASP A 369 8.92 -17.66 -11.69
N ASN A 370 8.76 -17.97 -10.39
CA ASN A 370 7.47 -18.24 -9.77
C ASN A 370 7.45 -17.72 -8.34
N CYS A 371 6.25 -17.49 -7.79
CA CYS A 371 6.08 -17.18 -6.38
C CYS A 371 6.24 -18.45 -5.52
N ILE A 372 6.72 -18.25 -4.30
CA ILE A 372 6.74 -19.27 -3.25
C ILE A 372 5.65 -18.93 -2.26
N GLY A 373 4.75 -19.86 -2.03
CA GLY A 373 3.58 -19.71 -1.16
C GLY A 373 3.08 -21.06 -0.70
N LYS A 374 1.85 -21.09 -0.17
CA LYS A 374 1.24 -22.25 0.51
C LYS A 374 1.45 -23.58 -0.18
N ASN A 375 1.23 -23.65 -1.50
CA ASN A 375 1.16 -24.94 -2.18
C ASN A 375 2.52 -25.46 -2.64
N ASN A 376 3.54 -24.60 -2.78
CA ASN A 376 4.86 -25.00 -3.30
C ASN A 376 6.02 -24.75 -2.33
N PHE A 377 5.75 -24.28 -1.13
CA PHE A 377 6.79 -24.00 -0.12
C PHE A 377 7.59 -25.26 0.23
N GLY A 378 6.92 -26.39 0.50
CA GLY A 378 7.56 -27.67 0.79
C GLY A 378 8.43 -28.17 -0.37
N LEU A 379 7.93 -28.04 -1.60
CA LEU A 379 8.67 -28.40 -2.82
C LEU A 379 9.93 -27.54 -3.00
N PHE A 380 9.80 -26.23 -2.73
CA PHE A 380 10.92 -25.29 -2.78
C PHE A 380 11.99 -25.63 -1.73
N PHE A 381 11.57 -25.95 -0.50
CA PHE A 381 12.50 -26.37 0.54
C PHE A 381 13.24 -27.67 0.18
N THR A 382 12.52 -28.66 -0.37
CA THR A 382 13.12 -29.91 -0.86
C THR A 382 14.13 -29.65 -1.99
N PHE A 383 13.80 -28.76 -2.92
CA PHE A 383 14.72 -28.35 -3.98
C PHE A 383 16.01 -27.72 -3.40
N LEU A 384 15.90 -26.79 -2.47
CA LEU A 384 17.06 -26.16 -1.83
C LEU A 384 17.90 -27.17 -1.05
N PHE A 385 17.26 -28.09 -0.33
CA PHE A 385 17.95 -29.15 0.42
C PHE A 385 18.77 -30.04 -0.52
N LEU A 386 18.18 -30.52 -1.60
CA LEU A 386 18.88 -31.38 -2.57
C LEU A 386 19.98 -30.64 -3.33
N MET A 387 19.79 -29.35 -3.62
CA MET A 387 20.84 -28.50 -4.19
C MET A 387 22.07 -28.42 -3.27
N ASN A 388 21.84 -28.16 -1.97
CA ASN A 388 22.93 -28.12 -0.97
C ASN A 388 23.61 -29.47 -0.81
N LEU A 389 22.84 -30.57 -0.74
CA LEU A 389 23.36 -31.92 -0.65
C LEU A 389 24.24 -32.28 -1.87
N ASN A 390 23.78 -31.94 -3.07
CA ASN A 390 24.55 -32.13 -4.29
C ASN A 390 25.85 -31.32 -4.30
N THR A 391 25.83 -30.08 -3.77
CA THR A 391 27.03 -29.26 -3.66
C THR A 391 28.05 -29.88 -2.72
N ILE A 392 27.61 -30.35 -1.52
CA ILE A 392 28.46 -31.05 -0.55
C ILE A 392 29.06 -32.31 -1.19
N PHE A 393 28.23 -33.12 -1.85
CA PHE A 393 28.66 -34.32 -2.56
C PHE A 393 29.71 -34.01 -3.61
N THR A 394 29.56 -32.99 -4.42
CA THR A 394 30.52 -32.52 -5.40
C THR A 394 31.87 -32.13 -4.78
N ILE A 395 31.84 -31.40 -3.64
CA ILE A 395 33.06 -31.01 -2.93
C ILE A 395 33.81 -32.23 -2.43
N VAL A 396 33.10 -33.18 -1.84
CA VAL A 396 33.71 -34.45 -1.37
C VAL A 396 34.36 -35.24 -2.55
N LEU A 397 33.68 -35.33 -3.67
CA LEU A 397 34.22 -35.98 -4.88
C LEU A 397 35.46 -35.25 -5.39
N ALA A 398 35.49 -33.92 -5.36
CA ALA A 398 36.66 -33.14 -5.79
C ALA A 398 37.85 -33.37 -4.89
N ILE A 399 37.65 -33.50 -3.58
CA ILE A 399 38.71 -33.84 -2.62
C ILE A 399 39.25 -35.25 -2.88
N LEU A 400 38.36 -36.23 -3.04
CA LEU A 400 38.73 -37.61 -3.31
C LEU A 400 39.49 -37.74 -4.63
N SER A 401 39.05 -37.01 -5.67
CA SER A 401 39.75 -36.96 -6.97
C SER A 401 41.20 -36.44 -6.82
N LYS A 402 41.41 -35.37 -6.05
CA LYS A 402 42.74 -34.83 -5.76
C LYS A 402 43.62 -35.84 -4.99
N ILE A 403 43.08 -36.52 -4.01
CA ILE A 403 43.78 -37.54 -3.23
C ILE A 403 44.21 -38.70 -4.13
N ASN A 404 43.34 -39.18 -5.00
CA ASN A 404 43.67 -40.23 -5.97
C ASN A 404 44.78 -39.80 -6.93
N ILE A 405 44.75 -38.59 -7.46
CA ILE A 405 45.82 -38.07 -8.32
C ILE A 405 47.14 -38.03 -7.56
N LEU A 406 47.16 -37.60 -6.28
CA LEU A 406 48.39 -37.56 -5.45
C LEU A 406 48.92 -38.93 -5.05
N LEU A 407 48.08 -39.96 -5.01
CA LEU A 407 48.49 -41.33 -4.62
C LEU A 407 48.97 -42.16 -5.81
N PHE A 408 48.62 -41.80 -7.05
CA PHE A 408 48.93 -42.53 -8.27
C PHE A 408 49.79 -41.74 -9.29
N SER A 409 50.21 -40.49 -8.94
CA SER A 409 51.24 -39.70 -9.59
C SER A 409 52.59 -39.88 -8.85
#